data_7590e104f8deb3463939154cd0cd3c53
#
_entry.id   7590e104f8deb3463939154cd0cd3c53
#
_cell.length_a   1.000
_cell.length_b   1.000
_cell.length_c   1.000
_cell.angle_alpha   90.00
_cell.angle_beta   90.00
_cell.angle_gamma   90.00
#
_symmetry.space_group_name_H-M   'P 1'
#
loop_
_entity.id
_entity.type
_entity.pdbx_description
1 polymer ?
#
loop_
_entity_poly.entity_id
_entity_poly.type
_entity_poly.pdbx_seq_one_letter_code
_entity_poly.pdbx_strand_id
1 'polypeptide(L)'
;MRIYNSATHKKEEFQPIESGKVRMYVCGPTVYDNIHIGNARTFISFDVIRRWLIASGYEVTFAQNLTDVDDKIINRANEQGRTAAEVATEFSDKFIGVMRAANVLDPDVRPRATKEIGPMIAMIKTLIEQGHAYAADNGDVYFAVRSDPNYGQVSGRNIDDLMVGARIEENEDKN
;
A
#
# COMPACT_ATOMS: atom_id res chain seq x y z
N MET A 1 -0.75 -25.57 -2.73
CA MET A 1 -1.37 -24.68 -1.71
C MET A 1 -2.54 -23.96 -2.36
N ARG A 2 -3.68 -23.83 -1.62
CA ARG A 2 -4.84 -23.09 -2.15
C ARG A 2 -5.01 -21.78 -1.38
N ILE A 3 -5.15 -20.68 -2.08
CA ILE A 3 -5.38 -19.34 -1.52
C ILE A 3 -6.64 -18.73 -2.13
N TYR A 4 -7.27 -17.81 -1.39
CA TYR A 4 -8.40 -17.05 -1.92
C TYR A 4 -7.92 -15.97 -2.87
N ASN A 5 -8.45 -15.96 -4.07
CA ASN A 5 -8.17 -14.95 -5.09
C ASN A 5 -9.32 -13.94 -5.13
N SER A 6 -9.03 -12.69 -4.80
CA SER A 6 -10.05 -11.62 -4.79
C SER A 6 -10.59 -11.29 -6.17
N ALA A 7 -9.80 -11.49 -7.23
CA ALA A 7 -10.26 -11.21 -8.60
C ALA A 7 -11.31 -12.22 -9.10
N THR A 8 -11.21 -13.48 -8.67
CA THR A 8 -12.15 -14.55 -9.06
C THR A 8 -13.16 -14.89 -7.99
N HIS A 9 -12.99 -14.36 -6.76
CA HIS A 9 -13.78 -14.65 -5.57
C HIS A 9 -13.81 -16.16 -5.19
N LYS A 10 -12.72 -16.89 -5.51
CA LYS A 10 -12.62 -18.35 -5.27
C LYS A 10 -11.30 -18.71 -4.60
N LYS A 11 -11.31 -19.85 -3.90
CA LYS A 11 -10.07 -20.51 -3.47
C LYS A 11 -9.49 -21.29 -4.65
N GLU A 12 -8.32 -20.90 -5.11
CA GLU A 12 -7.62 -21.49 -6.25
C GLU A 12 -6.29 -22.08 -5.83
N GLU A 13 -5.76 -22.98 -6.64
CA GLU A 13 -4.42 -23.48 -6.45
C GLU A 13 -3.40 -22.38 -6.78
N PHE A 14 -2.49 -22.14 -5.83
CA PHE A 14 -1.46 -21.12 -6.02
C PHE A 14 -0.48 -21.55 -7.12
N GLN A 15 -0.35 -20.73 -8.14
CA GLN A 15 0.61 -20.88 -9.22
C GLN A 15 1.47 -19.62 -9.28
N PRO A 16 2.79 -19.72 -9.07
CA PRO A 16 3.68 -18.57 -9.20
C PRO A 16 3.80 -18.18 -10.68
N ILE A 17 3.96 -16.88 -10.94
CA ILE A 17 4.18 -16.34 -12.30
C ILE A 17 5.50 -16.87 -12.86
N GLU A 18 6.53 -17.00 -12.03
CA GLU A 18 7.84 -17.56 -12.36
C GLU A 18 8.04 -18.83 -11.54
N SER A 19 8.34 -19.93 -12.22
CA SER A 19 8.50 -21.23 -11.55
C SER A 19 9.53 -21.17 -10.42
N GLY A 20 9.14 -21.63 -9.25
CA GLY A 20 9.99 -21.65 -8.06
C GLY A 20 10.17 -20.31 -7.35
N LYS A 21 9.67 -19.19 -7.91
CA LYS A 21 9.84 -17.86 -7.32
C LYS A 21 8.51 -17.19 -6.97
N VAL A 22 8.45 -16.52 -5.84
CA VAL A 22 7.28 -15.76 -5.39
C VAL A 22 7.70 -14.33 -5.04
N ARG A 23 7.10 -13.36 -5.70
CA ARG A 23 7.20 -11.95 -5.31
C ARG A 23 5.94 -11.59 -4.53
N MET A 24 6.13 -11.23 -3.28
CA MET A 24 5.04 -10.94 -2.35
C MET A 24 5.12 -9.50 -1.89
N TYR A 25 4.02 -8.77 -2.00
CA TYR A 25 3.88 -7.41 -1.47
C TYR A 25 2.77 -7.36 -0.44
N VAL A 26 3.06 -6.73 0.70
CA VAL A 26 2.06 -6.45 1.73
C VAL A 26 2.14 -4.98 2.10
N CYS A 27 1.02 -4.29 2.01
CA CYS A 27 0.93 -2.89 2.41
C CYS A 27 1.34 -2.72 3.87
N GLY A 28 2.30 -1.84 4.10
CA GLY A 28 2.78 -1.52 5.44
C GLY A 28 1.92 -0.47 6.14
N PRO A 29 2.29 -0.07 7.37
CA PRO A 29 1.53 0.91 8.13
C PRO A 29 1.79 2.34 7.68
N THR A 30 0.82 3.23 7.95
CA THR A 30 1.08 4.67 8.08
C THR A 30 1.66 4.91 9.48
N VAL A 31 2.85 5.51 9.54
CA VAL A 31 3.65 5.59 10.77
C VAL A 31 3.41 6.91 11.51
N TYR A 32 2.22 7.04 12.09
CA TYR A 32 1.80 8.23 12.85
C TYR A 32 1.53 7.96 14.34
N ASP A 33 1.40 6.69 14.73
CA ASP A 33 1.14 6.27 16.12
C ASP A 33 1.63 4.85 16.36
N ASN A 34 1.58 4.39 17.62
CA ASN A 34 1.93 3.04 18.00
C ASN A 34 1.04 2.01 17.28
N ILE A 35 1.65 0.91 16.88
CA ILE A 35 0.90 -0.20 16.34
C ILE A 35 0.09 -0.89 17.45
N HIS A 36 -1.16 -1.26 17.13
CA HIS A 36 -1.98 -2.07 18.02
C HIS A 36 -2.10 -3.52 17.50
N ILE A 37 -2.59 -4.42 18.35
CA ILE A 37 -2.67 -5.85 18.06
C ILE A 37 -3.44 -6.17 16.76
N GLY A 38 -4.45 -5.37 16.41
CA GLY A 38 -5.20 -5.53 15.18
C GLY A 38 -4.34 -5.37 13.92
N ASN A 39 -3.45 -4.36 13.91
CA ASN A 39 -2.50 -4.18 12.81
C ASN A 39 -1.41 -5.26 12.85
N ALA A 40 -0.86 -5.57 14.04
CA ALA A 40 0.16 -6.59 14.21
C ALA A 40 -0.29 -7.96 13.69
N ARG A 41 -1.56 -8.32 13.92
CA ARG A 41 -2.15 -9.57 13.40
C ARG A 41 -1.97 -9.72 11.89
N THR A 42 -2.18 -8.63 11.13
CA THR A 42 -2.01 -8.65 9.67
C THR A 42 -0.57 -9.03 9.31
N PHE A 43 0.41 -8.35 9.88
CA PHE A 43 1.83 -8.58 9.55
C PHE A 43 2.31 -9.96 9.99
N ILE A 44 1.90 -10.43 11.16
CA ILE A 44 2.21 -11.79 11.65
C ILE A 44 1.58 -12.84 10.72
N SER A 45 0.34 -12.65 10.27
CA SER A 45 -0.33 -13.60 9.36
C SER A 45 0.40 -13.70 8.02
N PHE A 46 0.87 -12.58 7.46
CA PHE A 46 1.63 -12.59 6.22
C PHE A 46 3.05 -13.13 6.39
N ASP A 47 3.67 -12.97 7.56
CA ASP A 47 4.94 -13.62 7.89
C ASP A 47 4.80 -15.16 7.93
N VAL A 48 3.71 -15.66 8.50
CA VAL A 48 3.40 -17.11 8.47
C VAL A 48 3.26 -17.61 7.03
N ILE A 49 2.55 -16.85 6.17
CA ILE A 49 2.41 -17.21 4.75
C ILE A 49 3.76 -17.20 4.05
N ARG A 50 4.59 -16.19 4.29
CA ARG A 50 5.96 -16.09 3.75
C ARG A 50 6.80 -17.29 4.16
N ARG A 51 6.82 -17.63 5.45
CA ARG A 51 7.58 -18.78 5.97
C ARG A 51 7.08 -20.09 5.39
N TRP A 52 5.77 -20.23 5.19
CA TRP A 52 5.20 -21.42 4.56
C TRP A 52 5.64 -21.55 3.10
N LEU A 53 5.64 -20.46 2.34
CA LEU A 53 6.13 -20.47 0.96
C LEU A 53 7.61 -20.87 0.89
N ILE A 54 8.46 -20.31 1.76
CA ILE A 54 9.87 -20.67 1.85
C ILE A 54 10.03 -22.16 2.20
N ALA A 55 9.31 -22.65 3.22
CA ALA A 55 9.34 -24.05 3.64
C ALA A 55 8.81 -25.00 2.56
N SER A 56 7.95 -24.50 1.65
CA SER A 56 7.45 -25.24 0.48
C SER A 56 8.43 -25.23 -0.70
N GLY A 57 9.63 -24.66 -0.56
CA GLY A 57 10.69 -24.66 -1.56
C GLY A 57 10.68 -23.48 -2.54
N TYR A 58 9.89 -22.45 -2.29
CA TYR A 58 9.91 -21.23 -3.10
C TYR A 58 11.01 -20.27 -2.66
N GLU A 59 11.66 -19.61 -3.62
CA GLU A 59 12.43 -18.40 -3.40
C GLU A 59 11.46 -17.23 -3.27
N VAL A 60 11.36 -16.63 -2.07
CA VAL A 60 10.39 -15.57 -1.79
C VAL A 60 11.10 -14.23 -1.65
N THR A 61 10.75 -13.28 -2.52
CA THR A 61 11.11 -11.87 -2.34
C THR A 61 9.90 -11.14 -1.75
N PHE A 62 10.07 -10.63 -0.52
CA PHE A 62 9.00 -9.95 0.21
C PHE A 62 9.25 -8.45 0.31
N ALA A 63 8.31 -7.66 -0.17
CA ALA A 63 8.32 -6.21 -0.06
C ALA A 63 7.20 -5.71 0.86
N GLN A 64 7.54 -4.75 1.72
CA GLN A 64 6.60 -4.06 2.61
C GLN A 64 7.00 -2.60 2.76
N ASN A 65 6.13 -1.68 2.35
CA ASN A 65 6.40 -0.25 2.44
C ASN A 65 6.24 0.31 3.87
N LEU A 66 6.72 1.54 4.05
CA LEU A 66 6.32 2.42 5.14
C LEU A 66 5.71 3.69 4.53
N THR A 67 4.49 4.02 4.92
CA THR A 67 3.87 5.29 4.56
C THR A 67 4.29 6.33 5.57
N ASP A 68 5.37 7.03 5.25
CA ASP A 68 6.04 8.02 6.08
C ASP A 68 5.72 9.47 5.68
N VAL A 69 4.71 9.66 4.84
CA VAL A 69 4.04 10.92 4.52
C VAL A 69 2.54 10.67 4.36
N ASP A 70 1.72 11.38 5.14
CA ASP A 70 0.26 11.24 5.18
C ASP A 70 -0.31 12.36 6.05
N ASP A 71 -1.56 12.76 5.83
CA ASP A 71 -2.22 13.80 6.64
C ASP A 71 -2.24 13.46 8.14
N LYS A 72 -2.36 12.18 8.48
CA LYS A 72 -2.33 11.72 9.88
C LYS A 72 -0.99 12.02 10.56
N ILE A 73 0.11 11.88 9.81
CA ILE A 73 1.46 12.19 10.31
C ILE A 73 1.60 13.70 10.50
N ILE A 74 1.13 14.50 9.53
CA ILE A 74 1.18 15.96 9.57
C ILE A 74 0.35 16.49 10.75
N ASN A 75 -0.88 16.00 10.90
CA ASN A 75 -1.77 16.40 12.01
C ASN A 75 -1.16 16.03 13.37
N ARG A 76 -0.62 14.82 13.51
CA ARG A 76 0.06 14.37 14.73
C ARG A 76 1.28 15.23 15.06
N ALA A 77 2.06 15.60 14.05
CA ALA A 77 3.22 16.47 14.20
C ALA A 77 2.81 17.87 14.70
N ASN A 78 1.76 18.45 14.11
CA ASN A 78 1.22 19.74 14.52
C ASN A 78 0.70 19.72 15.97
N GLU A 79 -0.04 18.67 16.37
CA GLU A 79 -0.52 18.48 17.74
C GLU A 79 0.62 18.42 18.76
N GLN A 80 1.77 17.87 18.36
CA GLN A 80 2.93 17.68 19.24
C GLN A 80 3.98 18.79 19.13
N GLY A 81 3.81 19.77 18.25
CA GLY A 81 4.80 20.82 18.00
C GLY A 81 6.11 20.26 17.41
N ARG A 82 6.03 19.21 16.60
CA ARG A 82 7.15 18.48 15.98
C ARG A 82 7.07 18.55 14.46
N THR A 83 8.13 18.09 13.80
CA THR A 83 8.11 17.90 12.35
C THR A 83 7.48 16.54 11.99
N ALA A 84 6.86 16.46 10.81
CA ALA A 84 6.33 15.21 10.27
C ALA A 84 7.42 14.12 10.14
N ALA A 85 8.64 14.52 9.79
CA ALA A 85 9.78 13.62 9.67
C ALA A 85 10.19 12.98 11.00
N GLU A 86 10.18 13.75 12.10
CA GLU A 86 10.48 13.22 13.45
C GLU A 86 9.40 12.22 13.90
N VAL A 87 8.13 12.53 13.68
CA VAL A 87 7.01 11.64 14.00
C VAL A 87 7.12 10.36 13.19
N ALA A 88 7.28 10.47 11.87
CA ALA A 88 7.39 9.31 10.99
C ALA A 88 8.60 8.43 11.33
N THR A 89 9.74 9.01 11.70
CA THR A 89 10.93 8.26 12.10
C THR A 89 10.69 7.50 13.38
N GLU A 90 10.18 8.16 14.42
CA GLU A 90 9.90 7.54 15.72
C GLU A 90 8.96 6.33 15.58
N PHE A 91 7.82 6.51 14.90
CA PHE A 91 6.84 5.43 14.78
C PHE A 91 7.25 4.35 13.78
N SER A 92 8.11 4.66 12.80
CA SER A 92 8.78 3.64 11.97
C SER A 92 9.66 2.72 12.81
N ASP A 93 10.50 3.30 13.67
CA ASP A 93 11.41 2.54 14.51
C ASP A 93 10.66 1.71 15.55
N LYS A 94 9.62 2.27 16.16
CA LYS A 94 8.72 1.55 17.06
C LYS A 94 8.03 0.37 16.36
N PHE A 95 7.50 0.59 15.15
CA PHE A 95 6.87 -0.46 14.35
C PHE A 95 7.86 -1.62 14.08
N ILE A 96 9.05 -1.29 13.58
CA ILE A 96 10.09 -2.28 13.28
C ILE A 96 10.47 -3.05 14.54
N GLY A 97 10.67 -2.34 15.66
CA GLY A 97 11.00 -2.94 16.95
C GLY A 97 9.94 -3.93 17.44
N VAL A 98 8.66 -3.56 17.36
CA VAL A 98 7.54 -4.43 17.76
C VAL A 98 7.43 -5.64 16.84
N MET A 99 7.62 -5.49 15.53
CA MET A 99 7.57 -6.62 14.59
C MET A 99 8.70 -7.60 14.85
N ARG A 100 9.92 -7.12 15.08
CA ARG A 100 11.07 -7.98 15.45
C ARG A 100 10.85 -8.68 16.79
N ALA A 101 10.31 -7.99 17.80
CA ALA A 101 9.96 -8.58 19.08
C ALA A 101 8.89 -9.68 18.95
N ALA A 102 7.98 -9.55 17.98
CA ALA A 102 7.01 -10.57 17.61
C ALA A 102 7.58 -11.68 16.69
N ASN A 103 8.90 -11.71 16.48
CA ASN A 103 9.59 -12.67 15.60
C ASN A 103 9.13 -12.64 14.14
N VAL A 104 8.63 -11.51 13.66
CA VAL A 104 8.30 -11.26 12.24
C VAL A 104 9.60 -10.97 11.50
N LEU A 105 9.84 -11.62 10.37
CA LEU A 105 11.01 -11.41 9.53
C LEU A 105 10.99 -10.00 8.89
N ASP A 106 12.13 -9.35 8.86
CA ASP A 106 12.26 -8.12 8.09
C ASP A 106 11.97 -8.38 6.60
N PRO A 107 11.32 -7.46 5.89
CA PRO A 107 11.14 -7.59 4.44
C PRO A 107 12.49 -7.45 3.72
N ASP A 108 12.58 -8.06 2.53
CA ASP A 108 13.75 -7.93 1.67
C ASP A 108 13.85 -6.51 1.07
N VAL A 109 12.68 -5.90 0.84
CA VAL A 109 12.58 -4.52 0.33
C VAL A 109 11.57 -3.74 1.19
N ARG A 110 12.00 -2.57 1.71
CA ARG A 110 11.17 -1.69 2.53
C ARG A 110 11.16 -0.27 1.98
N PRO A 111 10.38 0.00 0.90
CA PRO A 111 10.31 1.35 0.35
C PRO A 111 9.61 2.31 1.33
N ARG A 112 10.05 3.57 1.30
CA ARG A 112 9.42 4.67 2.03
C ARG A 112 8.80 5.64 1.05
N ALA A 113 7.56 6.06 1.29
CA ALA A 113 6.84 6.94 0.38
C ALA A 113 7.63 8.22 0.07
N THR A 114 8.29 8.82 1.08
CA THR A 114 9.14 10.02 0.89
C THR A 114 10.36 9.80 -0.01
N LYS A 115 10.81 8.56 -0.19
CA LYS A 115 11.95 8.21 -1.05
C LYS A 115 11.53 7.84 -2.48
N GLU A 116 10.25 7.60 -2.69
CA GLU A 116 9.68 7.17 -3.97
C GLU A 116 8.98 8.30 -4.75
N ILE A 117 9.06 9.55 -4.28
CA ILE A 117 8.41 10.70 -4.93
C ILE A 117 8.86 10.86 -6.39
N GLY A 118 10.16 10.69 -6.68
CA GLY A 118 10.67 10.76 -8.05
C GLY A 118 10.03 9.73 -9.00
N PRO A 119 10.08 8.44 -8.68
CA PRO A 119 9.37 7.39 -9.42
C PRO A 119 7.87 7.62 -9.53
N MET A 120 7.20 8.11 -8.47
CA MET A 120 5.77 8.45 -8.51
C MET A 120 5.47 9.54 -9.55
N ILE A 121 6.26 10.63 -9.56
CA ILE A 121 6.13 11.71 -10.53
C ILE A 121 6.34 11.20 -11.96
N ALA A 122 7.35 10.35 -12.18
CA ALA A 122 7.60 9.76 -13.49
C ALA A 122 6.41 8.92 -13.97
N MET A 123 5.84 8.10 -13.11
CA MET A 123 4.64 7.30 -13.41
C MET A 123 3.44 8.18 -13.74
N ILE A 124 3.18 9.22 -12.94
CA ILE A 124 2.09 10.17 -13.15
C ILE A 124 2.22 10.86 -14.51
N LYS A 125 3.42 11.32 -14.87
CA LYS A 125 3.67 11.92 -16.19
C LYS A 125 3.33 10.96 -17.33
N THR A 126 3.76 9.70 -17.22
CA THR A 126 3.43 8.67 -18.21
C THR A 126 1.92 8.46 -18.33
N LEU A 127 1.19 8.45 -17.20
CA LEU A 127 -0.28 8.32 -17.22
C LEU A 127 -0.96 9.52 -17.89
N ILE A 128 -0.46 10.73 -17.68
CA ILE A 128 -0.96 11.94 -18.35
C ILE A 128 -0.70 11.85 -19.87
N GLU A 129 0.52 11.49 -20.27
CA GLU A 129 0.91 11.33 -21.68
C GLU A 129 0.07 10.26 -22.40
N GLN A 130 -0.35 9.22 -21.69
CA GLN A 130 -1.20 8.16 -22.22
C GLN A 130 -2.72 8.47 -22.14
N GLY A 131 -3.12 9.61 -21.58
CA GLY A 131 -4.52 10.01 -21.44
C GLY A 131 -5.26 9.30 -20.30
N HIS A 132 -4.55 8.69 -19.36
CA HIS A 132 -5.13 8.03 -18.19
C HIS A 132 -5.16 8.91 -16.93
N ALA A 133 -4.53 10.07 -16.98
CA ALA A 133 -4.57 11.06 -15.91
C ALA A 133 -4.65 12.47 -16.52
N TYR A 134 -5.11 13.44 -15.73
CA TYR A 134 -5.22 14.83 -16.13
C TYR A 134 -4.88 15.77 -14.97
N ALA A 135 -4.35 16.94 -15.32
CA ALA A 135 -4.11 18.01 -14.38
C ALA A 135 -5.36 18.93 -14.34
N ALA A 136 -5.82 19.27 -13.14
CA ALA A 136 -6.88 20.24 -12.91
C ALA A 136 -6.31 21.66 -12.80
N ASP A 137 -7.15 22.68 -12.93
CA ASP A 137 -6.73 24.09 -12.90
C ASP A 137 -6.14 24.51 -11.56
N ASN A 138 -6.51 23.84 -10.47
CA ASN A 138 -5.97 24.06 -9.13
C ASN A 138 -4.56 23.45 -8.92
N GLY A 139 -4.02 22.74 -9.93
CA GLY A 139 -2.70 22.08 -9.90
C GLY A 139 -2.72 20.63 -9.39
N ASP A 140 -3.89 20.11 -9.00
CA ASP A 140 -4.05 18.70 -8.66
C ASP A 140 -3.96 17.82 -9.90
N VAL A 141 -3.61 16.55 -9.72
CA VAL A 141 -3.61 15.56 -10.80
C VAL A 141 -4.51 14.39 -10.41
N TYR A 142 -5.43 14.04 -11.30
CA TYR A 142 -6.39 12.97 -11.09
C TYR A 142 -6.21 11.86 -12.13
N PHE A 143 -6.46 10.63 -11.69
CA PHE A 143 -6.55 9.49 -12.58
C PHE A 143 -7.95 9.43 -13.19
N ALA A 144 -8.03 9.33 -14.51
CA ALA A 144 -9.28 9.20 -15.26
C ALA A 144 -9.79 7.75 -15.15
N VAL A 145 -10.52 7.43 -14.08
CA VAL A 145 -10.94 6.05 -13.76
C VAL A 145 -11.70 5.35 -14.89
N ARG A 146 -12.48 6.10 -15.68
CA ARG A 146 -13.22 5.56 -16.83
C ARG A 146 -12.33 5.26 -18.06
N SER A 147 -11.06 5.66 -18.02
CA SER A 147 -10.09 5.32 -19.07
C SER A 147 -9.58 3.88 -18.96
N ASP A 148 -9.78 3.23 -17.79
CA ASP A 148 -9.48 1.81 -17.59
C ASP A 148 -10.79 1.00 -17.56
N PRO A 149 -11.07 0.19 -18.61
CA PRO A 149 -12.29 -0.61 -18.68
C PRO A 149 -12.34 -1.72 -17.61
N ASN A 150 -11.22 -2.03 -16.96
CA ASN A 150 -11.13 -3.04 -15.91
C ASN A 150 -11.13 -2.43 -14.49
N TYR A 151 -11.30 -1.11 -14.37
CA TYR A 151 -11.30 -0.46 -13.06
C TYR A 151 -12.42 -1.02 -12.17
N GLY A 152 -12.07 -1.38 -10.92
CA GLY A 152 -13.03 -1.99 -10.00
C GLY A 152 -13.17 -3.51 -10.11
N GLN A 153 -12.60 -4.16 -11.13
CA GLN A 153 -12.74 -5.61 -11.37
C GLN A 153 -12.27 -6.46 -10.17
N VAL A 154 -11.14 -6.11 -9.55
CA VAL A 154 -10.59 -6.86 -8.40
C VAL A 154 -11.45 -6.69 -7.15
N SER A 155 -12.03 -5.51 -6.95
CA SER A 155 -12.90 -5.21 -5.81
C SER A 155 -14.34 -5.68 -6.01
N GLY A 156 -14.73 -6.02 -7.24
CA GLY A 156 -16.12 -6.33 -7.63
C GLY A 156 -17.07 -5.13 -7.51
N ARG A 157 -16.54 -3.90 -7.48
CA ARG A 157 -17.33 -2.67 -7.36
C ARG A 157 -17.56 -2.04 -8.72
N ASN A 158 -18.80 -1.60 -8.93
CA ASN A 158 -19.14 -0.75 -10.06
C ASN A 158 -18.69 0.69 -9.76
N ILE A 159 -18.06 1.36 -10.72
CA ILE A 159 -17.63 2.76 -10.61
C ILE A 159 -18.81 3.67 -10.28
N ASP A 160 -19.97 3.42 -10.91
CA ASP A 160 -21.17 4.25 -10.74
C ASP A 160 -21.79 4.15 -9.33
N ASP A 161 -21.48 3.05 -8.61
CA ASP A 161 -21.92 2.82 -7.22
C ASP A 161 -20.93 3.37 -6.18
N LEU A 162 -19.77 3.90 -6.60
CA LEU A 162 -18.80 4.47 -5.69
C LEU A 162 -19.32 5.82 -5.18
N MET A 163 -19.50 5.91 -3.86
CA MET A 163 -19.85 7.18 -3.21
C MET A 163 -18.68 8.16 -3.37
N VAL A 164 -18.92 9.21 -4.11
CA VAL A 164 -17.98 10.35 -4.23
C VAL A 164 -17.89 11.03 -2.85
N GLY A 165 -16.69 11.40 -2.44
CA GLY A 165 -16.49 12.17 -1.20
C GLY A 165 -16.50 11.39 0.12
N ALA A 166 -16.55 10.05 0.11
CA ALA A 166 -16.62 9.25 1.34
C ALA A 166 -15.46 9.45 2.35
N ARG A 167 -14.33 10.02 1.94
CA ARG A 167 -13.16 10.32 2.77
C ARG A 167 -12.62 11.73 2.65
N ILE A 168 -12.94 12.42 1.57
CA ILE A 168 -12.46 13.78 1.25
C ILE A 168 -13.66 14.52 0.70
N GLU A 169 -13.85 15.78 1.09
CA GLU A 169 -14.87 16.65 0.49
C GLU A 169 -14.73 16.66 -1.02
N GLU A 170 -15.86 16.67 -1.71
CA GLU A 170 -15.87 16.75 -3.17
C GLU A 170 -15.05 17.96 -3.63
N ASN A 171 -14.07 17.71 -4.46
CA ASN A 171 -13.38 18.77 -5.15
C ASN A 171 -14.11 18.97 -6.49
N GLU A 172 -14.64 20.16 -6.75
CA GLU A 172 -15.40 20.51 -7.96
C GLU A 172 -14.59 20.31 -9.26
N ASP A 173 -13.25 20.17 -9.14
CA ASP A 173 -12.33 19.97 -10.26
C ASP A 173 -12.18 18.51 -10.72
N LYS A 174 -12.95 17.58 -10.12
CA LYS A 174 -12.96 16.16 -10.54
C LYS A 174 -13.98 15.96 -11.68
N ASN A 175 -13.50 15.46 -12.81
CA ASN A 175 -14.32 15.00 -13.92
C ASN A 175 -14.70 13.52 -13.79
#